data_ad1995e278cd2d853c01ec497e1652db
#
_entry.id   ad1995e278cd2d853c01ec497e1652db
#
_cell.length_a   1.000
_cell.length_b   1.000
_cell.length_c   1.000
_cell.angle_alpha   90.00
_cell.angle_beta   90.00
_cell.angle_gamma   90.00
#
_symmetry.space_group_name_H-M   'P 1'
#
loop_
_entity.id
_entity.type
_entity.pdbx_description
1 polymer ?
#
loop_
_entity_poly.entity_id
_entity_poly.type
_entity_poly.pdbx_seq_one_letter_code
_entity_poly.pdbx_strand_id
1 'polypeptide(L)'
;FLFSKKKNMHLAISGNIGSGKTTLTKKLSEHYKWIANYEDVENNPYLNDFYKDMQRWSFNLQVYFLNSRFRQVIDIKNSNKTHIQDRTIYEDAHIFAPNLHTMGLMSSRDFNNYQEIFNLMDEFVKGPDLLIYLRASVSTLVEQIQKRGREYENSIRLDYLTRLNERYEAWISEYSKGKLLIIDVDDINFSENEEDLGNIIEKIDAEINGLF
;
A
#
# COMPACT_ATOMS: atom_id res chain seq x y z
N PHE A 1 -4.81 -28.04 27.92
CA PHE A 1 -4.01 -27.46 26.81
C PHE A 1 -4.99 -26.83 25.83
N LEU A 2 -5.28 -25.55 26.04
CA LEU A 2 -6.04 -24.73 25.08
C LEU A 2 -5.05 -24.31 23.98
N PHE A 3 -5.06 -25.00 22.84
CA PHE A 3 -4.50 -24.44 21.61
C PHE A 3 -5.33 -23.21 21.26
N SER A 4 -4.80 -22.02 21.54
CA SER A 4 -5.31 -20.79 20.95
C SER A 4 -5.30 -21.01 19.44
N LYS A 5 -6.48 -21.11 18.81
CA LYS A 5 -6.60 -21.08 17.34
C LYS A 5 -5.90 -19.80 16.88
N LYS A 6 -4.74 -19.93 16.26
CA LYS A 6 -4.05 -18.82 15.62
C LYS A 6 -5.06 -18.15 14.72
N LYS A 7 -5.54 -16.98 15.09
CA LYS A 7 -6.54 -16.25 14.32
C LYS A 7 -5.89 -15.91 12.98
N ASN A 8 -6.50 -16.30 11.86
CA ASN A 8 -6.04 -15.87 10.56
C ASN A 8 -6.09 -14.35 10.51
N MET A 9 -5.03 -13.71 10.06
CA MET A 9 -4.90 -12.27 10.06
C MET A 9 -4.76 -11.73 8.64
N HIS A 10 -5.26 -10.53 8.45
CA HIS A 10 -4.96 -9.70 7.30
C HIS A 10 -4.00 -8.59 7.74
N LEU A 11 -2.75 -8.66 7.31
CA LEU A 11 -1.79 -7.59 7.46
C LEU A 11 -1.65 -6.85 6.12
N ALA A 12 -1.35 -5.56 6.16
CA ALA A 12 -1.07 -4.80 4.96
C ALA A 12 0.12 -3.87 5.17
N ILE A 13 0.90 -3.67 4.10
CA ILE A 13 2.00 -2.72 4.07
C ILE A 13 1.58 -1.52 3.22
N SER A 14 1.64 -0.36 3.82
CA SER A 14 1.30 0.92 3.23
C SER A 14 2.53 1.80 3.10
N GLY A 15 2.51 2.73 2.18
CA GLY A 15 3.58 3.71 1.96
C GLY A 15 3.63 4.20 0.52
N ASN A 16 4.31 5.30 0.32
CA ASN A 16 4.42 5.97 -0.97
C ASN A 16 5.19 5.11 -2.00
N ILE A 17 5.19 5.53 -3.25
CA ILE A 17 6.00 4.94 -4.32
C ILE A 17 7.48 5.03 -3.92
N GLY A 18 8.18 3.91 -3.96
CA GLY A 18 9.60 3.83 -3.56
C GLY A 18 9.87 3.53 -2.09
N SER A 19 8.86 3.43 -1.21
CA SER A 19 9.07 3.20 0.24
C SER A 19 9.53 1.78 0.62
N GLY A 20 9.61 0.83 -0.32
CA GLY A 20 10.08 -0.53 -0.05
C GLY A 20 9.00 -1.55 0.29
N LYS A 21 7.71 -1.22 0.11
CA LYS A 21 6.57 -2.11 0.44
C LYS A 21 6.73 -3.53 -0.11
N THR A 22 6.97 -3.67 -1.39
CA THR A 22 7.06 -4.98 -2.07
C THR A 22 8.20 -5.83 -1.51
N THR A 23 9.34 -5.21 -1.23
CA THR A 23 10.50 -5.86 -0.63
C THR A 23 10.16 -6.36 0.79
N LEU A 24 9.55 -5.52 1.61
CA LEU A 24 9.16 -5.90 2.96
C LEU A 24 8.07 -6.97 2.96
N THR A 25 7.06 -6.84 2.08
CA THR A 25 6.01 -7.87 1.90
C THR A 25 6.63 -9.23 1.61
N LYS A 26 7.60 -9.29 0.69
CA LYS A 26 8.31 -10.53 0.34
C LYS A 26 9.05 -11.10 1.55
N LYS A 27 9.89 -10.29 2.21
CA LYS A 27 10.71 -10.75 3.35
C LYS A 27 9.84 -11.24 4.52
N LEU A 28 8.77 -10.54 4.86
CA LEU A 28 7.86 -10.95 5.93
C LEU A 28 7.05 -12.20 5.54
N SER A 29 6.61 -12.32 4.29
CA SER A 29 5.92 -13.53 3.83
C SER A 29 6.82 -14.77 3.91
N GLU A 30 8.09 -14.64 3.56
CA GLU A 30 9.08 -15.70 3.66
C GLU A 30 9.39 -16.08 5.12
N HIS A 31 9.53 -15.07 6.00
CA HIS A 31 9.84 -15.27 7.42
C HIS A 31 8.69 -15.97 8.17
N TYR A 32 7.47 -15.46 8.04
CA TYR A 32 6.29 -15.95 8.76
C TYR A 32 5.53 -17.06 8.04
N LYS A 33 5.88 -17.37 6.79
CA LYS A 33 5.14 -18.29 5.89
C LYS A 33 3.70 -17.82 5.64
N TRP A 34 3.50 -16.50 5.56
CA TRP A 34 2.22 -15.91 5.19
C TRP A 34 2.02 -15.87 3.68
N ILE A 35 0.79 -15.77 3.24
CA ILE A 35 0.48 -15.59 1.81
C ILE A 35 0.65 -14.12 1.45
N ALA A 36 1.56 -13.83 0.51
CA ALA A 36 1.76 -12.49 -0.02
C ALA A 36 0.76 -12.19 -1.15
N ASN A 37 0.16 -11.00 -1.09
CA ASN A 37 -0.68 -10.44 -2.13
C ASN A 37 -0.01 -9.17 -2.66
N TYR A 38 0.62 -9.27 -3.83
CA TYR A 38 1.34 -8.16 -4.45
C TYR A 38 0.43 -7.27 -5.28
N GLU A 39 0.86 -6.02 -5.47
CA GLU A 39 0.26 -5.10 -6.43
C GLU A 39 0.46 -5.63 -7.85
N ASP A 40 -0.62 -5.67 -8.64
CA ASP A 40 -0.57 -6.10 -10.05
C ASP A 40 -0.05 -4.97 -10.94
N VAL A 41 1.26 -4.81 -10.94
CA VAL A 41 1.97 -3.79 -11.72
C VAL A 41 2.37 -4.33 -13.09
N GLU A 42 2.87 -5.57 -13.15
CA GLU A 42 3.45 -6.14 -14.39
C GLU A 42 2.41 -6.41 -15.46
N ASN A 43 1.19 -6.83 -15.07
CA ASN A 43 0.10 -7.10 -15.99
C ASN A 43 -0.88 -5.93 -16.13
N ASN A 44 -0.56 -4.77 -15.56
CA ASN A 44 -1.43 -3.60 -15.61
C ASN A 44 -1.40 -2.94 -17.00
N PRO A 45 -2.51 -2.98 -17.76
CA PRO A 45 -2.53 -2.49 -19.14
C PRO A 45 -2.50 -0.97 -19.24
N TYR A 46 -2.71 -0.25 -18.12
CA TYR A 46 -2.83 1.21 -18.11
C TYR A 46 -1.60 1.92 -17.57
N LEU A 47 -0.72 1.24 -16.83
CA LEU A 47 0.31 1.89 -16.03
C LEU A 47 1.32 2.67 -16.89
N ASN A 48 1.79 2.07 -17.98
CA ASN A 48 2.72 2.74 -18.90
C ASN A 48 2.07 3.93 -19.60
N ASP A 49 0.82 3.81 -20.02
CA ASP A 49 0.09 4.87 -20.70
C ASP A 49 -0.27 6.01 -19.73
N PHE A 50 -0.57 5.67 -18.47
CA PHE A 50 -0.82 6.65 -17.43
C PHE A 50 0.37 7.60 -17.23
N TYR A 51 1.58 7.09 -17.13
CA TYR A 51 2.76 7.95 -16.95
C TYR A 51 3.08 8.80 -18.18
N LYS A 52 2.62 8.41 -19.38
CA LYS A 52 2.73 9.23 -20.61
C LYS A 52 1.66 10.32 -20.70
N ASP A 53 0.43 10.01 -20.28
CA ASP A 53 -0.72 10.92 -20.29
C ASP A 53 -1.62 10.64 -19.07
N MET A 54 -1.25 11.25 -17.94
CA MET A 54 -1.93 11.05 -16.67
C MET A 54 -3.39 11.51 -16.74
N GLN A 55 -3.68 12.61 -17.44
CA GLN A 55 -5.03 13.14 -17.55
C GLN A 55 -5.98 12.18 -18.31
N ARG A 56 -5.47 11.56 -19.37
CA ARG A 56 -6.27 10.60 -20.16
C ARG A 56 -6.54 9.31 -19.39
N TRP A 57 -5.56 8.81 -18.63
CA TRP A 57 -5.59 7.44 -18.10
C TRP A 57 -5.82 7.32 -16.60
N SER A 58 -5.92 8.45 -15.87
CA SER A 58 -6.09 8.45 -14.41
C SER A 58 -7.28 7.61 -13.94
N PHE A 59 -8.47 7.83 -14.50
CA PHE A 59 -9.67 7.11 -14.11
C PHE A 59 -9.54 5.61 -14.41
N ASN A 60 -9.09 5.26 -15.59
CA ASN A 60 -8.93 3.87 -16.01
C ASN A 60 -7.96 3.11 -15.09
N LEU A 61 -6.81 3.72 -14.78
CA LEU A 61 -5.81 3.14 -13.88
C LEU A 61 -6.35 2.95 -12.47
N GLN A 62 -7.03 3.97 -11.93
CA GLN A 62 -7.57 3.90 -10.57
C GLN A 62 -8.68 2.85 -10.44
N VAL A 63 -9.56 2.72 -11.43
CA VAL A 63 -10.58 1.67 -11.46
C VAL A 63 -9.95 0.28 -11.58
N TYR A 64 -8.89 0.13 -12.37
CA TYR A 64 -8.15 -1.13 -12.47
C TYR A 64 -7.57 -1.57 -11.12
N PHE A 65 -6.86 -0.67 -10.43
CA PHE A 65 -6.30 -0.95 -9.11
C PHE A 65 -7.40 -1.24 -8.08
N LEU A 66 -8.47 -0.45 -8.07
CA LEU A 66 -9.60 -0.66 -7.17
C LEU A 66 -10.19 -2.07 -7.33
N ASN A 67 -10.45 -2.50 -8.57
CA ASN A 67 -10.96 -3.84 -8.87
C ASN A 67 -9.98 -4.95 -8.44
N SER A 68 -8.69 -4.81 -8.76
CA SER A 68 -7.67 -5.79 -8.40
C SER A 68 -7.56 -5.96 -6.87
N ARG A 69 -7.52 -4.84 -6.12
CA ARG A 69 -7.44 -4.87 -4.65
C ARG A 69 -8.71 -5.38 -3.99
N PHE A 70 -9.88 -5.01 -4.51
CA PHE A 70 -11.14 -5.52 -4.00
C PHE A 70 -11.20 -7.05 -4.11
N ARG A 71 -10.77 -7.60 -5.25
CA ARG A 71 -10.66 -9.05 -5.45
C ARG A 71 -9.73 -9.68 -4.41
N GLN A 72 -8.54 -9.11 -4.21
CA GLN A 72 -7.59 -9.58 -3.19
C GLN A 72 -8.22 -9.59 -1.79
N VAL A 73 -8.92 -8.53 -1.39
CA VAL A 73 -9.55 -8.46 -0.05
C VAL A 73 -10.65 -9.50 0.10
N ILE A 74 -11.44 -9.76 -0.94
CA ILE A 74 -12.44 -10.85 -0.93
C ILE A 74 -11.77 -12.22 -0.79
N ASP A 75 -10.66 -12.46 -1.50
CA ASP A 75 -9.90 -13.72 -1.40
C ASP A 75 -9.30 -13.87 0.00
N ILE A 76 -8.73 -12.82 0.58
CA ILE A 76 -8.22 -12.79 1.95
C ILE A 76 -9.32 -13.10 2.96
N LYS A 77 -10.49 -12.47 2.83
CA LYS A 77 -11.67 -12.69 3.69
C LYS A 77 -12.13 -14.15 3.69
N ASN A 78 -12.06 -14.80 2.55
CA ASN A 78 -12.48 -16.18 2.37
C ASN A 78 -11.38 -17.21 2.68
N SER A 79 -10.17 -16.76 2.98
CA SER A 79 -9.03 -17.62 3.29
C SER A 79 -9.03 -18.03 4.77
N ASN A 80 -8.48 -19.21 5.03
CA ASN A 80 -8.20 -19.71 6.39
C ASN A 80 -6.72 -19.56 6.78
N LYS A 81 -5.97 -18.71 6.09
CA LYS A 81 -4.55 -18.44 6.31
C LYS A 81 -4.32 -16.95 6.58
N THR A 82 -3.17 -16.65 7.18
CA THR A 82 -2.72 -15.25 7.33
C THR A 82 -2.17 -14.73 6.01
N HIS A 83 -2.58 -13.54 5.65
CA HIS A 83 -2.16 -12.83 4.44
C HIS A 83 -1.45 -11.54 4.77
N ILE A 84 -0.48 -11.19 3.94
CA ILE A 84 0.17 -9.88 3.91
C ILE A 84 -0.02 -9.25 2.54
N GLN A 85 -0.58 -8.04 2.51
CA GLN A 85 -0.95 -7.33 1.28
C GLN A 85 -0.04 -6.13 1.05
N ASP A 86 0.50 -6.03 -0.17
CA ASP A 86 1.25 -4.85 -0.63
C ASP A 86 0.25 -3.80 -1.11
N ARG A 87 0.04 -2.77 -0.30
CA ARG A 87 -0.92 -1.66 -0.48
C ARG A 87 -2.39 -2.08 -0.29
N THR A 88 -3.18 -1.20 0.27
CA THR A 88 -4.60 -1.41 0.55
C THR A 88 -5.51 -0.71 -0.45
N ILE A 89 -6.78 -1.11 -0.49
CA ILE A 89 -7.84 -0.42 -1.24
C ILE A 89 -8.05 1.03 -0.74
N TYR A 90 -7.76 1.29 0.53
CA TYR A 90 -7.93 2.61 1.16
C TYR A 90 -6.95 3.64 0.61
N GLU A 91 -5.74 3.23 0.25
CA GLU A 91 -4.73 4.11 -0.34
C GLU A 91 -5.16 4.62 -1.72
N ASP A 92 -5.76 3.75 -2.53
CA ASP A 92 -6.29 4.15 -3.85
C ASP A 92 -7.39 5.21 -3.68
N ALA A 93 -8.32 5.01 -2.74
CA ALA A 93 -9.49 5.86 -2.55
C ALA A 93 -9.20 7.16 -1.79
N HIS A 94 -8.28 7.14 -0.82
CA HIS A 94 -8.00 8.30 0.05
C HIS A 94 -6.76 9.08 -0.34
N ILE A 95 -5.86 8.51 -1.12
CA ILE A 95 -4.59 9.12 -1.50
C ILE A 95 -4.48 9.34 -3.00
N PHE A 96 -4.48 8.26 -3.80
CA PHE A 96 -4.16 8.35 -5.23
C PHE A 96 -5.27 9.05 -6.04
N ALA A 97 -6.50 8.59 -5.97
CA ALA A 97 -7.62 9.20 -6.72
C ALA A 97 -7.88 10.65 -6.31
N PRO A 98 -7.94 11.02 -5.01
CA PRO A 98 -8.06 12.41 -4.61
C PRO A 98 -6.88 13.28 -5.05
N ASN A 99 -5.65 12.75 -5.06
CA ASN A 99 -4.49 13.48 -5.55
C ASN A 99 -4.61 13.82 -7.03
N LEU A 100 -4.99 12.85 -7.85
CA LEU A 100 -5.20 13.05 -9.29
C LEU A 100 -6.31 14.06 -9.57
N HIS A 101 -7.40 14.00 -8.81
CA HIS A 101 -8.49 14.97 -8.92
C HIS A 101 -8.03 16.39 -8.54
N THR A 102 -7.34 16.56 -7.42
CA THR A 102 -6.85 17.87 -6.95
C THR A 102 -5.81 18.48 -7.91
N MET A 103 -5.04 17.64 -8.59
CA MET A 103 -4.08 18.08 -9.61
C MET A 103 -4.75 18.39 -10.98
N GLY A 104 -6.07 18.23 -11.12
CA GLY A 104 -6.78 18.40 -12.40
C GLY A 104 -6.55 17.28 -13.41
N LEU A 105 -5.98 16.16 -12.97
CA LEU A 105 -5.67 14.99 -13.81
C LEU A 105 -6.83 13.97 -13.86
N MET A 106 -7.83 14.14 -13.01
CA MET A 106 -9.10 13.39 -13.03
C MET A 106 -10.25 14.39 -12.91
N SER A 107 -11.26 14.26 -13.78
CA SER A 107 -12.44 15.14 -13.74
C SER A 107 -13.24 14.92 -12.47
N SER A 108 -13.98 15.94 -12.02
CA SER A 108 -14.89 15.80 -10.86
C SER A 108 -15.95 14.73 -11.09
N ARG A 109 -16.46 14.61 -12.33
CA ARG A 109 -17.43 13.56 -12.70
C ARG A 109 -16.83 12.16 -12.52
N ASP A 110 -15.62 11.93 -13.01
CA ASP A 110 -14.94 10.63 -12.91
C ASP A 110 -14.54 10.33 -11.46
N PHE A 111 -14.07 11.34 -10.73
CA PHE A 111 -13.73 11.20 -9.31
C PHE A 111 -14.94 10.84 -8.46
N ASN A 112 -16.09 11.51 -8.66
CA ASN A 112 -17.32 11.20 -7.94
C ASN A 112 -17.80 9.77 -8.23
N ASN A 113 -17.78 9.36 -9.50
CA ASN A 113 -18.12 7.99 -9.89
C ASN A 113 -17.16 6.95 -9.25
N TYR A 114 -15.88 7.25 -9.23
CA TYR A 114 -14.88 6.41 -8.54
C TYR A 114 -15.18 6.27 -7.04
N GLN A 115 -15.50 7.38 -6.36
CA GLN A 115 -15.83 7.37 -4.94
C GLN A 115 -17.10 6.58 -4.64
N GLU A 116 -18.13 6.67 -5.49
CA GLU A 116 -19.34 5.86 -5.36
C GLU A 116 -19.06 4.37 -5.47
N ILE A 117 -18.23 3.96 -6.44
CA ILE A 117 -17.81 2.55 -6.59
C ILE A 117 -17.04 2.10 -5.33
N PHE A 118 -16.07 2.90 -4.86
CA PHE A 118 -15.32 2.57 -3.65
C PHE A 118 -16.23 2.43 -2.43
N ASN A 119 -17.16 3.36 -2.21
CA ASN A 119 -18.06 3.33 -1.06
C ASN A 119 -18.92 2.06 -1.04
N LEU A 120 -19.43 1.64 -2.20
CA LEU A 120 -20.15 0.36 -2.33
C LEU A 120 -19.25 -0.83 -1.99
N MET A 121 -18.00 -0.83 -2.43
CA MET A 121 -17.05 -1.90 -2.13
C MET A 121 -16.65 -1.93 -0.65
N ASP A 122 -16.48 -0.77 0.01
CA ASP A 122 -16.09 -0.66 1.43
C ASP A 122 -17.12 -1.30 2.36
N GLU A 123 -18.39 -1.35 1.97
CA GLU A 123 -19.44 -2.05 2.75
C GLU A 123 -19.20 -3.56 2.86
N PHE A 124 -18.47 -4.16 1.94
CA PHE A 124 -18.21 -5.60 1.88
C PHE A 124 -16.84 -6.01 2.41
N VAL A 125 -15.96 -5.05 2.69
CA VAL A 125 -14.59 -5.30 3.12
C VAL A 125 -14.35 -4.81 4.54
N LYS A 126 -13.34 -5.39 5.18
CA LYS A 126 -12.85 -4.97 6.48
C LYS A 126 -11.40 -4.50 6.30
N GLY A 127 -11.02 -3.46 7.03
CA GLY A 127 -9.61 -3.04 7.09
C GLY A 127 -8.68 -4.14 7.59
N PRO A 128 -7.38 -4.05 7.33
CA PRO A 128 -6.41 -5.00 7.84
C PRO A 128 -6.39 -5.01 9.36
N ASP A 129 -6.11 -6.17 9.96
CA ASP A 129 -5.94 -6.29 11.42
C ASP A 129 -4.72 -5.49 11.90
N LEU A 130 -3.67 -5.38 11.05
CA LEU A 130 -2.51 -4.52 11.27
C LEU A 130 -2.10 -3.86 9.96
N LEU A 131 -2.05 -2.53 9.94
CA LEU A 131 -1.44 -1.72 8.87
C LEU A 131 -0.02 -1.33 9.27
N ILE A 132 0.95 -1.68 8.44
CA ILE A 132 2.36 -1.30 8.61
C ILE A 132 2.65 -0.18 7.62
N TYR A 133 2.81 1.04 8.12
CA TYR A 133 3.10 2.21 7.29
C TYR A 133 4.61 2.47 7.24
N LEU A 134 5.17 2.42 6.03
CA LEU A 134 6.56 2.78 5.76
C LEU A 134 6.64 4.28 5.48
N ARG A 135 7.04 5.03 6.50
CA ARG A 135 7.26 6.47 6.40
C ARG A 135 8.63 6.74 5.79
N ALA A 136 8.67 7.54 4.73
CA ALA A 136 9.89 7.94 4.07
C ALA A 136 9.86 9.42 3.69
N SER A 137 11.01 10.09 3.74
CA SER A 137 11.17 11.40 3.14
C SER A 137 11.13 11.34 1.62
N VAL A 138 10.77 12.43 0.96
CA VAL A 138 10.73 12.50 -0.50
C VAL A 138 12.10 12.21 -1.12
N SER A 139 13.20 12.63 -0.47
CA SER A 139 14.57 12.34 -0.92
C SER A 139 14.83 10.82 -0.95
N THR A 140 14.50 10.11 0.12
CA THR A 140 14.63 8.64 0.20
C THR A 140 13.80 7.96 -0.89
N LEU A 141 12.56 8.42 -1.11
CA LEU A 141 11.69 7.85 -2.15
C LEU A 141 12.31 8.01 -3.55
N VAL A 142 12.83 9.20 -3.86
CA VAL A 142 13.50 9.48 -5.15
C VAL A 142 14.71 8.56 -5.35
N GLU A 143 15.56 8.42 -4.35
CA GLU A 143 16.74 7.54 -4.40
C GLU A 143 16.34 6.08 -4.65
N GLN A 144 15.33 5.59 -3.94
CA GLN A 144 14.85 4.21 -4.09
C GLN A 144 14.19 3.95 -5.46
N ILE A 145 13.43 4.93 -5.98
CA ILE A 145 12.85 4.86 -7.32
C ILE A 145 13.96 4.77 -8.38
N GLN A 146 14.98 5.62 -8.28
CA GLN A 146 16.13 5.62 -9.19
C GLN A 146 16.92 4.30 -9.12
N LYS A 147 17.19 3.81 -7.90
CA LYS A 147 17.87 2.51 -7.69
C LYS A 147 17.11 1.34 -8.31
N ARG A 148 15.77 1.37 -8.24
CA ARG A 148 14.90 0.33 -8.80
C ARG A 148 14.89 0.31 -10.32
N GLY A 149 15.00 1.48 -10.99
CA GLY A 149 15.23 1.63 -12.42
C GLY A 149 14.09 1.17 -13.34
N ARG A 150 12.82 1.25 -12.91
CA ARG A 150 11.67 0.97 -13.78
C ARG A 150 11.50 2.11 -14.79
N GLU A 151 11.46 1.81 -16.09
CA GLU A 151 11.43 2.83 -17.16
C GLU A 151 10.29 3.83 -17.01
N TYR A 152 9.07 3.38 -16.70
CA TYR A 152 7.91 4.26 -16.54
C TYR A 152 8.00 5.16 -15.30
N GLU A 153 8.80 4.80 -14.31
CA GLU A 153 9.01 5.62 -13.11
C GLU A 153 9.97 6.78 -13.35
N ASN A 154 10.77 6.76 -14.40
CA ASN A 154 11.64 7.88 -14.80
C ASN A 154 10.84 9.15 -15.14
N SER A 155 9.56 9.03 -15.44
CA SER A 155 8.66 10.15 -15.72
C SER A 155 7.84 10.61 -14.51
N ILE A 156 8.06 10.03 -13.32
CA ILE A 156 7.38 10.46 -12.09
C ILE A 156 7.83 11.88 -11.75
N ARG A 157 6.87 12.80 -11.70
CA ARG A 157 7.11 14.19 -11.34
C ARG A 157 7.32 14.33 -9.84
N LEU A 158 8.30 15.15 -9.46
CA LEU A 158 8.60 15.40 -8.05
C LEU A 158 7.41 16.00 -7.29
N ASP A 159 6.65 16.90 -7.92
CA ASP A 159 5.46 17.49 -7.30
C ASP A 159 4.36 16.44 -7.05
N TYR A 160 4.20 15.49 -7.95
CA TYR A 160 3.27 14.37 -7.77
C TYR A 160 3.66 13.51 -6.55
N LEU A 161 4.94 13.12 -6.47
CA LEU A 161 5.45 12.31 -5.36
C LEU A 161 5.35 13.03 -4.00
N THR A 162 5.66 14.34 -3.98
CA THR A 162 5.55 15.19 -2.78
C THR A 162 4.11 15.29 -2.29
N ARG A 163 3.16 15.55 -3.19
CA ARG A 163 1.73 15.61 -2.84
C ARG A 163 1.20 14.29 -2.33
N LEU A 164 1.62 13.16 -2.92
CA LEU A 164 1.30 11.84 -2.40
C LEU A 164 1.80 11.68 -0.97
N ASN A 165 3.04 12.10 -0.69
CA ASN A 165 3.64 11.98 0.65
C ASN A 165 2.86 12.78 1.69
N GLU A 166 2.48 14.01 1.38
CA GLU A 166 1.63 14.85 2.24
C GLU A 166 0.27 14.18 2.53
N ARG A 167 -0.35 13.57 1.52
CA ARG A 167 -1.62 12.85 1.68
C ARG A 167 -1.48 11.58 2.51
N TYR A 168 -0.35 10.88 2.39
CA TYR A 168 -0.05 9.73 3.25
C TYR A 168 0.01 10.15 4.72
N GLU A 169 0.76 11.20 5.05
CA GLU A 169 0.87 11.69 6.43
C GLU A 169 -0.49 12.13 6.99
N ALA A 170 -1.29 12.86 6.20
CA ALA A 170 -2.64 13.26 6.60
C ALA A 170 -3.55 12.04 6.84
N TRP A 171 -3.57 11.07 5.93
CA TRP A 171 -4.39 9.87 6.06
C TRP A 171 -3.98 9.00 7.25
N ILE A 172 -2.67 8.83 7.47
CA ILE A 172 -2.13 8.03 8.59
C ILE A 172 -2.46 8.68 9.92
N SER A 173 -2.46 10.01 10.02
CA SER A 173 -2.82 10.73 11.25
C SER A 173 -4.27 10.49 11.70
N GLU A 174 -5.16 10.14 10.77
CA GLU A 174 -6.59 9.90 11.00
C GLU A 174 -6.98 8.41 10.87
N TYR A 175 -5.99 7.52 10.66
CA TYR A 175 -6.27 6.11 10.39
C TYR A 175 -6.95 5.41 11.56
N SER A 176 -8.09 4.76 11.28
CA SER A 176 -8.93 4.12 12.30
C SER A 176 -9.50 2.74 11.89
N LYS A 177 -9.05 2.20 10.74
CA LYS A 177 -9.59 0.93 10.20
C LYS A 177 -8.99 -0.34 10.84
N GLY A 178 -7.98 -0.20 11.72
CA GLY A 178 -7.31 -1.31 12.42
C GLY A 178 -6.11 -0.80 13.21
N LYS A 179 -5.30 -1.71 13.73
CA LYS A 179 -4.01 -1.34 14.35
C LYS A 179 -3.07 -0.71 13.33
N LEU A 180 -2.25 0.22 13.77
CA LEU A 180 -1.26 0.92 12.96
C LEU A 180 0.12 0.80 13.57
N LEU A 181 1.10 0.33 12.78
CA LEU A 181 2.52 0.36 13.10
C LEU A 181 3.23 1.27 12.10
N ILE A 182 3.89 2.32 12.56
CA ILE A 182 4.67 3.23 11.73
C ILE A 182 6.14 2.84 11.83
N ILE A 183 6.79 2.65 10.67
CA ILE A 183 8.21 2.38 10.54
C ILE A 183 8.83 3.48 9.71
N ASP A 184 9.71 4.28 10.30
CA ASP A 184 10.53 5.24 9.60
C ASP A 184 11.65 4.50 8.87
N VAL A 185 11.77 4.72 7.55
CA VAL A 185 12.71 3.97 6.71
C VAL A 185 13.84 4.83 6.13
N ASP A 186 13.95 6.09 6.55
CA ASP A 186 14.99 6.98 6.03
C ASP A 186 16.40 6.49 6.39
N ASP A 187 16.57 5.99 7.60
CA ASP A 187 17.90 5.62 8.16
C ASP A 187 18.11 4.10 8.23
N ILE A 188 17.24 3.29 7.63
CA ILE A 188 17.33 1.83 7.68
C ILE A 188 17.35 1.19 6.29
N ASN A 189 18.02 0.04 6.17
CA ASN A 189 18.11 -0.73 4.93
C ASN A 189 17.71 -2.20 5.16
N PHE A 190 16.46 -2.42 5.47
CA PHE A 190 15.94 -3.79 5.70
C PHE A 190 16.02 -4.71 4.47
N SER A 191 16.36 -4.17 3.29
CA SER A 191 16.56 -4.98 2.08
C SER A 191 17.87 -5.74 2.09
N GLU A 192 18.93 -5.16 2.66
CA GLU A 192 20.30 -5.68 2.64
C GLU A 192 20.86 -5.92 4.06
N ASN A 193 20.29 -5.30 5.10
CA ASN A 193 20.71 -5.41 6.49
C ASN A 193 19.72 -6.28 7.29
N GLU A 194 20.21 -7.42 7.78
CA GLU A 194 19.42 -8.38 8.57
C GLU A 194 19.05 -7.83 9.96
N GLU A 195 19.86 -6.96 10.55
CA GLU A 195 19.56 -6.32 11.85
C GLU A 195 18.36 -5.37 11.71
N ASP A 196 18.34 -4.55 10.66
CA ASP A 196 17.21 -3.66 10.39
C ASP A 196 15.92 -4.44 10.15
N LEU A 197 15.99 -5.55 9.41
CA LEU A 197 14.84 -6.44 9.22
C LEU A 197 14.40 -7.08 10.54
N GLY A 198 15.37 -7.54 11.37
CA GLY A 198 15.10 -8.11 12.68
C GLY A 198 14.35 -7.14 13.59
N ASN A 199 14.79 -5.89 13.64
CA ASN A 199 14.12 -4.83 14.41
C ASN A 199 12.67 -4.58 13.94
N ILE A 200 12.40 -4.66 12.65
CA ILE A 200 11.03 -4.57 12.10
C ILE A 200 10.20 -5.76 12.55
N ILE A 201 10.74 -6.98 12.46
CA ILE A 201 10.07 -8.21 12.87
C ILE A 201 9.69 -8.16 14.36
N GLU A 202 10.61 -7.72 15.23
CA GLU A 202 10.33 -7.57 16.68
C GLU A 202 9.17 -6.59 16.94
N LYS A 203 9.11 -5.46 16.25
CA LYS A 203 7.99 -4.51 16.36
C LYS A 203 6.67 -5.14 15.91
N ILE A 204 6.68 -5.89 14.80
CA ILE A 204 5.49 -6.59 14.30
C ILE A 204 5.03 -7.66 15.29
N ASP A 205 5.95 -8.45 15.84
CA ASP A 205 5.64 -9.48 16.83
C ASP A 205 5.03 -8.87 18.10
N ALA A 206 5.51 -7.73 18.55
CA ALA A 206 4.95 -6.99 19.67
C ALA A 206 3.48 -6.59 19.40
N GLU A 207 3.18 -6.05 18.21
CA GLU A 207 1.83 -5.66 17.82
C GLU A 207 0.88 -6.85 17.67
N ILE A 208 1.35 -7.96 17.10
CA ILE A 208 0.54 -9.17 16.88
C ILE A 208 0.23 -9.88 18.21
N ASN A 209 1.22 -9.95 19.11
CA ASN A 209 1.09 -10.69 20.36
C ASN A 209 0.51 -9.84 21.50
N GLY A 210 0.30 -8.54 21.30
CA GLY A 210 -0.27 -7.64 22.28
C GLY A 210 0.63 -7.44 23.51
N LEU A 211 1.94 -7.38 23.31
CA LEU A 211 2.92 -7.23 24.39
C LEU A 211 3.08 -5.79 24.89
N PHE A 212 2.38 -4.80 24.28
CA PHE A 212 2.39 -3.40 24.70
C PHE A 212 1.00 -2.77 24.58
#